data_6e0fe899c25a824362db17472bcd4437
#
_entry.id   6e0fe899c25a824362db17472bcd4437
#
_cell.length_a   1.000
_cell.length_b   1.000
_cell.length_c   1.000
_cell.angle_alpha   90.00
_cell.angle_beta   90.00
_cell.angle_gamma   90.00
#
_symmetry.space_group_name_H-M   'P 1'
#
loop_
_entity.id
_entity.type
_entity.pdbx_description
1 polymer ?
#
loop_
_entity_poly.entity_id
_entity_poly.type
_entity_poly.pdbx_seq_one_letter_code
_entity_poly.pdbx_strand_id
1 'polypeptide(L)'
;PGGFSPIFVKSAIKTFTKKKDLVLDPFMGGGTSLIEAIRLNRKVVGIDLNPIAYFVTKVKITKLSKAQIDKIELWAFLMSQNLNYKLKNDQFTKEALSIINYKGLGRKDIFNLKTIIKGTSFYLKKLKEIKDKKVKDFLKLLILRCLHSTLHDKRPIADFHIFKRKI
;
A
#
# COMPACT_ATOMS: atom_id res chain seq x y z
N PRO A 1 2.33 7.43 -13.23
CA PRO A 1 3.08 6.20 -13.26
C PRO A 1 2.33 5.20 -14.11
N GLY A 2 2.89 4.92 -15.31
CA GLY A 2 2.24 4.18 -16.37
C GLY A 2 2.14 2.69 -16.09
N GLY A 3 1.02 2.26 -15.53
CA GLY A 3 0.65 0.86 -15.55
C GLY A 3 -0.20 0.56 -16.78
N PHE A 4 -0.01 -0.60 -17.38
CA PHE A 4 -0.90 -1.07 -18.45
C PHE A 4 -2.35 -1.14 -17.98
N SER A 5 -3.30 -0.84 -18.88
CA SER A 5 -4.71 -1.06 -18.60
C SER A 5 -4.97 -2.53 -18.30
N PRO A 6 -5.64 -2.89 -17.19
CA PRO A 6 -5.99 -4.28 -16.88
C PRO A 6 -6.77 -4.96 -18.00
N ILE A 7 -7.63 -4.21 -18.70
CA ILE A 7 -8.44 -4.73 -19.83
C ILE A 7 -7.52 -5.13 -20.99
N PHE A 8 -6.55 -4.28 -21.34
CA PHE A 8 -5.59 -4.58 -22.40
C PHE A 8 -4.76 -5.83 -22.05
N VAL A 9 -4.19 -5.86 -20.85
CA VAL A 9 -3.39 -7.01 -20.37
C VAL A 9 -4.19 -8.30 -20.37
N LYS A 10 -5.44 -8.24 -19.86
CA LYS A 10 -6.35 -9.39 -19.86
C LYS A 10 -6.62 -9.92 -21.28
N SER A 11 -6.83 -9.02 -22.24
CA SER A 11 -7.07 -9.39 -23.64
C SER A 11 -5.83 -10.03 -24.25
N ALA A 12 -4.66 -9.42 -24.07
CA ALA A 12 -3.38 -9.97 -24.56
C ALA A 12 -3.11 -11.38 -24.00
N ILE A 13 -3.25 -11.56 -22.67
CA ILE A 13 -3.04 -12.87 -22.04
C ILE A 13 -4.03 -13.92 -22.58
N LYS A 14 -5.29 -13.56 -22.79
CA LYS A 14 -6.27 -14.47 -23.38
C LYS A 14 -5.93 -14.90 -24.80
N THR A 15 -5.45 -13.95 -25.62
CA THR A 15 -5.14 -14.17 -27.03
C THR A 15 -3.91 -15.05 -27.21
N PHE A 16 -2.85 -14.80 -26.41
CA PHE A 16 -1.55 -15.40 -26.63
C PHE A 16 -1.23 -16.59 -25.73
N THR A 17 -2.09 -16.92 -24.76
CA THR A 17 -1.85 -18.00 -23.80
C THR A 17 -3.07 -18.84 -23.53
N LYS A 18 -2.84 -20.10 -23.05
CA LYS A 18 -3.85 -21.03 -22.55
C LYS A 18 -3.81 -21.11 -21.02
N LYS A 19 -4.84 -21.71 -20.41
CA LYS A 19 -4.84 -22.01 -18.96
C LYS A 19 -3.60 -22.82 -18.59
N LYS A 20 -2.98 -22.52 -17.43
CA LYS A 20 -1.76 -23.13 -16.88
C LYS A 20 -0.45 -22.76 -17.57
N ASP A 21 -0.45 -22.02 -18.67
CA ASP A 21 0.76 -21.45 -19.27
C ASP A 21 1.48 -20.53 -18.29
N LEU A 22 2.78 -20.33 -18.51
CA LEU A 22 3.62 -19.42 -17.74
C LEU A 22 3.67 -18.04 -18.41
N VAL A 23 3.30 -17.02 -17.66
CA VAL A 23 3.44 -15.61 -18.06
C VAL A 23 4.61 -15.00 -17.30
N LEU A 24 5.58 -14.47 -18.02
CA LEU A 24 6.73 -13.75 -17.49
C LEU A 24 6.52 -12.25 -17.71
N ASP A 25 6.70 -11.47 -16.65
CA ASP A 25 6.77 -10.01 -16.70
C ASP A 25 8.11 -9.55 -16.09
N PRO A 26 9.11 -9.20 -16.91
CA PRO A 26 10.44 -8.81 -16.45
C PRO A 26 10.50 -7.39 -15.87
N PHE A 27 9.42 -6.60 -15.96
CA PHE A 27 9.27 -5.25 -15.44
C PHE A 27 7.92 -5.09 -14.74
N MET A 28 7.62 -5.97 -13.78
CA MET A 28 6.27 -6.17 -13.25
C MET A 28 5.65 -4.94 -12.58
N GLY A 29 6.44 -3.98 -12.11
CA GLY A 29 5.97 -2.75 -11.48
C GLY A 29 4.88 -3.01 -10.43
N GLY A 30 3.69 -2.45 -10.65
CA GLY A 30 2.52 -2.64 -9.78
C GLY A 30 1.81 -4.00 -9.92
N GLY A 31 2.32 -4.92 -10.77
CA GLY A 31 1.88 -6.29 -10.89
C GLY A 31 0.59 -6.51 -11.68
N THR A 32 0.19 -5.60 -12.56
CA THR A 32 -1.04 -5.74 -13.36
C THR A 32 -1.04 -7.03 -14.17
N SER A 33 0.08 -7.32 -14.87
CA SER A 33 0.22 -8.52 -15.69
C SER A 33 0.09 -9.80 -14.87
N LEU A 34 0.70 -9.85 -13.69
CA LEU A 34 0.64 -11.00 -12.79
C LEU A 34 -0.77 -11.23 -12.25
N ILE A 35 -1.44 -10.16 -11.85
CA ILE A 35 -2.81 -10.22 -11.31
C ILE A 35 -3.78 -10.76 -12.37
N GLU A 36 -3.74 -10.21 -13.59
CA GLU A 36 -4.64 -10.65 -14.66
C GLU A 36 -4.31 -12.07 -15.12
N ALA A 37 -3.04 -12.46 -15.16
CA ALA A 37 -2.65 -13.83 -15.47
C ALA A 37 -3.15 -14.85 -14.42
N ILE A 38 -3.01 -14.54 -13.13
CA ILE A 38 -3.54 -15.37 -12.04
C ILE A 38 -5.07 -15.50 -12.13
N ARG A 39 -5.78 -14.40 -12.38
CA ARG A 39 -7.24 -14.40 -12.56
C ARG A 39 -7.69 -15.27 -13.73
N LEU A 40 -6.85 -15.39 -14.73
CA LEU A 40 -7.10 -16.23 -15.90
C LEU A 40 -6.55 -17.65 -15.75
N ASN A 41 -6.10 -18.04 -14.56
CA ASN A 41 -5.55 -19.37 -14.24
C ASN A 41 -4.26 -19.68 -15.01
N ARG A 42 -3.35 -18.70 -15.14
CA ARG A 42 -1.98 -18.85 -15.63
C ARG A 42 -1.01 -18.89 -14.45
N LYS A 43 0.16 -19.52 -14.66
CA LYS A 43 1.31 -19.39 -13.77
C LYS A 43 1.99 -18.08 -14.06
N VAL A 44 2.69 -17.49 -13.07
CA VAL A 44 3.32 -16.18 -13.24
C VAL A 44 4.73 -16.17 -12.67
N VAL A 45 5.61 -15.45 -13.35
CA VAL A 45 6.91 -15.01 -12.84
C VAL A 45 7.00 -13.51 -13.10
N GLY A 46 7.30 -12.75 -12.06
CA GLY A 46 7.51 -11.29 -12.16
C GLY A 46 8.88 -10.92 -11.63
N ILE A 47 9.54 -10.01 -12.32
CA ILE A 47 10.85 -9.46 -11.95
C ILE A 47 10.72 -7.95 -11.88
N ASP A 48 11.36 -7.32 -10.90
CA ASP A 48 11.52 -5.88 -10.83
C ASP A 48 12.76 -5.52 -10.00
N LEU A 49 13.47 -4.49 -10.40
CA LEU A 49 14.64 -3.98 -9.68
C LEU A 49 14.23 -3.15 -8.45
N ASN A 50 13.01 -2.60 -8.47
CA ASN A 50 12.51 -1.77 -7.38
C ASN A 50 11.92 -2.64 -6.26
N PRO A 51 12.52 -2.65 -5.05
CA PRO A 51 12.02 -3.46 -3.93
C PRO A 51 10.61 -3.08 -3.49
N ILE A 52 10.18 -1.83 -3.71
CA ILE A 52 8.80 -1.40 -3.42
C ILE A 52 7.84 -2.03 -4.42
N ALA A 53 8.18 -2.07 -5.72
CA ALA A 53 7.37 -2.74 -6.74
C ALA A 53 7.22 -4.23 -6.43
N TYR A 54 8.32 -4.90 -6.06
CA TYR A 54 8.30 -6.29 -5.60
C TYR A 54 7.37 -6.48 -4.39
N PHE A 55 7.50 -5.65 -3.36
CA PHE A 55 6.65 -5.72 -2.16
C PHE A 55 5.17 -5.53 -2.49
N VAL A 56 4.84 -4.48 -3.24
CA VAL A 56 3.46 -4.15 -3.64
C VAL A 56 2.83 -5.30 -4.43
N THR A 57 3.53 -5.81 -5.42
CA THR A 57 3.04 -6.91 -6.26
C THR A 57 2.89 -8.19 -5.47
N LYS A 58 3.87 -8.56 -4.64
CA LYS A 58 3.80 -9.73 -3.76
C LYS A 58 2.57 -9.69 -2.85
N VAL A 59 2.29 -8.54 -2.22
CA VAL A 59 1.11 -8.40 -1.36
C VAL A 59 -0.18 -8.54 -2.16
N LYS A 60 -0.27 -7.91 -3.34
CA LYS A 60 -1.47 -7.95 -4.19
C LYS A 60 -1.82 -9.35 -4.68
N ILE A 61 -0.83 -10.21 -4.97
CA ILE A 61 -1.05 -11.58 -5.43
C ILE A 61 -1.17 -12.58 -4.28
N THR A 62 -0.94 -12.17 -3.03
CA THR A 62 -1.06 -13.04 -1.86
C THR A 62 -2.52 -13.28 -1.53
N LYS A 63 -2.92 -14.55 -1.54
CA LYS A 63 -4.28 -14.96 -1.14
C LYS A 63 -4.44 -14.84 0.38
N LEU A 64 -5.47 -14.11 0.79
CA LEU A 64 -5.90 -13.96 2.18
C LEU A 64 -7.07 -14.90 2.48
N SER A 65 -7.12 -15.44 3.70
CA SER A 65 -8.29 -16.15 4.21
C SER A 65 -9.35 -15.17 4.70
N LYS A 66 -10.59 -15.62 4.86
CA LYS A 66 -11.67 -14.79 5.42
C LYS A 66 -11.28 -14.23 6.79
N ALA A 67 -10.75 -15.06 7.69
CA ALA A 67 -10.28 -14.63 9.01
C ALA A 67 -9.17 -13.57 8.96
N GLN A 68 -8.31 -13.59 7.93
CA GLN A 68 -7.29 -12.56 7.72
C GLN A 68 -7.90 -11.26 7.22
N ILE A 69 -8.89 -11.32 6.35
CA ILE A 69 -9.65 -10.16 5.87
C ILE A 69 -10.38 -9.50 7.04
N ASP A 70 -11.09 -10.26 7.86
CA ASP A 70 -11.82 -9.75 9.03
C ASP A 70 -10.87 -9.04 10.02
N LYS A 71 -9.66 -9.60 10.24
CA LYS A 71 -8.62 -8.95 11.07
C LYS A 71 -8.15 -7.62 10.47
N ILE A 72 -8.00 -7.54 9.14
CA ILE A 72 -7.61 -6.31 8.45
C ILE A 72 -8.70 -5.25 8.59
N GLU A 73 -9.96 -5.63 8.36
CA GLU A 73 -11.12 -4.74 8.47
C GLU A 73 -11.28 -4.20 9.90
N LEU A 74 -11.19 -5.08 10.90
CA LEU A 74 -11.26 -4.69 12.31
C LEU A 74 -10.13 -3.73 12.68
N TRP A 75 -8.88 -4.02 12.25
CA TRP A 75 -7.74 -3.14 12.52
C TRP A 75 -7.94 -1.77 11.86
N ALA A 76 -8.37 -1.74 10.59
CA ALA A 76 -8.63 -0.50 9.88
C ALA A 76 -9.74 0.32 10.54
N PHE A 77 -10.82 -0.34 11.00
CA PHE A 77 -11.90 0.30 11.75
C PHE A 77 -11.39 0.92 13.05
N LEU A 78 -10.69 0.14 13.89
CA LEU A 78 -10.14 0.63 15.15
C LEU A 78 -9.17 1.79 14.97
N MET A 79 -8.33 1.72 13.93
CA MET A 79 -7.40 2.81 13.61
C MET A 79 -8.12 4.07 13.12
N SER A 80 -9.24 3.95 12.40
CA SER A 80 -10.05 5.10 11.95
C SER A 80 -10.73 5.83 13.11
N GLN A 81 -11.11 5.13 14.18
CA GLN A 81 -11.70 5.73 15.38
C GLN A 81 -10.66 6.48 16.22
N ASN A 82 -9.41 6.06 16.18
CA ASN A 82 -8.32 6.66 16.97
C ASN A 82 -7.65 7.86 16.28
N LEU A 83 -8.17 8.37 15.17
CA LEU A 83 -7.62 9.53 14.45
C LEU A 83 -7.64 10.84 15.26
N ASN A 84 -8.44 10.94 16.32
CA ASN A 84 -8.46 12.07 17.25
C ASN A 84 -7.37 11.99 18.35
N TYR A 85 -6.47 10.99 18.26
CA TYR A 85 -5.43 10.81 19.25
C TYR A 85 -4.38 11.92 19.11
N LYS A 86 -4.24 12.75 20.14
CA LYS A 86 -3.11 13.69 20.29
C LYS A 86 -1.82 12.85 20.36
N LEU A 87 -1.15 12.66 19.24
CA LEU A 87 0.13 11.97 19.18
C LEU A 87 1.13 12.73 20.06
N LYS A 88 1.46 12.17 21.22
CA LYS A 88 2.53 12.65 22.09
C LYS A 88 3.86 12.59 21.29
N ASN A 89 4.78 13.51 21.60
CA ASN A 89 6.12 13.56 21.01
C ASN A 89 6.82 12.20 21.20
N ASP A 90 6.85 11.39 20.15
CA ASP A 90 7.58 10.12 20.12
C ASP A 90 8.99 10.37 19.57
N GLN A 91 9.99 9.67 20.10
CA GLN A 91 11.39 9.78 19.70
C GLN A 91 11.56 9.52 18.18
N PHE A 92 10.83 8.54 17.65
CA PHE A 92 10.83 8.22 16.23
C PHE A 92 10.36 9.40 15.35
N THR A 93 9.45 10.23 15.87
CA THR A 93 8.98 11.44 15.17
C THR A 93 10.07 12.49 15.10
N LYS A 94 10.92 12.61 16.15
CA LYS A 94 12.04 13.56 16.17
C LYS A 94 13.13 13.16 15.17
N GLU A 95 13.46 11.87 15.09
CA GLU A 95 14.42 11.34 14.12
C GLU A 95 13.93 11.51 12.68
N ALA A 96 12.67 11.15 12.40
CA ALA A 96 12.05 11.36 11.08
C ALA A 96 12.00 12.84 10.68
N LEU A 97 11.76 13.74 11.63
CA LEU A 97 11.76 15.19 11.40
C LEU A 97 13.16 15.76 11.18
N SER A 98 14.21 15.19 11.77
CA SER A 98 15.60 15.62 11.55
C SER A 98 16.09 15.31 10.12
N ILE A 99 15.57 14.25 9.52
CA ILE A 99 15.89 13.87 8.13
C ILE A 99 15.21 14.82 7.11
N ILE A 100 14.09 15.46 7.50
CA ILE A 100 13.29 16.32 6.62
C ILE A 100 13.67 17.81 6.78
N ASN A 101 14.93 18.09 6.92
CA ASN A 101 15.41 19.47 6.93
C ASN A 101 15.46 20.05 5.50
N TYR A 102 14.30 20.06 4.80
CA TYR A 102 14.17 20.60 3.46
C TYR A 102 14.12 22.14 3.51
N LYS A 103 15.20 22.76 3.11
CA LYS A 103 15.24 24.19 2.76
C LYS A 103 14.26 24.43 1.60
N GLY A 104 13.16 25.17 1.84
CA GLY A 104 12.24 25.58 0.78
C GLY A 104 10.76 25.21 0.96
N LEU A 105 10.38 24.48 2.01
CA LEU A 105 8.97 24.21 2.31
C LEU A 105 8.31 25.35 3.10
N GLY A 106 7.12 25.77 2.68
CA GLY A 106 6.31 26.74 3.41
C GLY A 106 5.82 26.22 4.76
N ARG A 107 5.45 27.12 5.70
CA ARG A 107 4.96 26.75 7.05
C ARG A 107 3.79 25.75 7.02
N LYS A 108 2.86 25.89 6.08
CA LYS A 108 1.73 24.95 5.87
C LYS A 108 2.19 23.55 5.46
N ASP A 109 3.15 23.47 4.56
CA ASP A 109 3.68 22.20 4.06
C ASP A 109 4.43 21.46 5.16
N ILE A 110 5.18 22.17 6.00
CA ILE A 110 5.87 21.60 7.16
C ILE A 110 4.88 21.07 8.20
N PHE A 111 3.78 21.78 8.46
CA PHE A 111 2.75 21.34 9.39
C PHE A 111 2.05 20.07 8.91
N ASN A 112 1.66 20.03 7.64
CA ASN A 112 1.05 18.87 7.02
C ASN A 112 2.01 17.66 7.04
N LEU A 113 3.28 17.89 6.71
CA LEU A 113 4.30 16.84 6.72
C LEU A 113 4.53 16.28 8.14
N LYS A 114 4.60 17.13 9.16
CA LYS A 114 4.69 16.71 10.57
C LYS A 114 3.51 15.83 10.97
N THR A 115 2.30 16.18 10.57
CA THR A 115 1.08 15.39 10.85
C THR A 115 1.11 14.04 10.15
N ILE A 116 1.54 14.02 8.88
CA ILE A 116 1.70 12.79 8.09
C ILE A 116 2.71 11.85 8.75
N ILE A 117 3.87 12.37 9.15
CA ILE A 117 4.92 11.58 9.80
C ILE A 117 4.44 11.01 11.13
N LYS A 118 3.80 11.84 11.97
CA LYS A 118 3.25 11.39 13.25
C LYS A 118 2.22 10.26 13.06
N GLY A 119 1.26 10.47 12.15
CA GLY A 119 0.25 9.44 11.83
C GLY A 119 0.88 8.14 11.33
N THR A 120 1.82 8.25 10.40
CA THR A 120 2.53 7.07 9.85
C THR A 120 3.31 6.33 10.92
N SER A 121 4.06 7.03 11.75
CA SER A 121 4.84 6.45 12.85
C SER A 121 3.94 5.70 13.84
N PHE A 122 2.78 6.28 14.18
CA PHE A 122 1.78 5.63 15.03
C PHE A 122 1.29 4.32 14.42
N TYR A 123 0.88 4.32 13.14
CA TYR A 123 0.42 3.11 12.48
C TYR A 123 1.50 2.04 12.34
N LEU A 124 2.73 2.43 12.02
CA LEU A 124 3.86 1.50 11.94
C LEU A 124 4.18 0.87 13.30
N LYS A 125 4.06 1.63 14.40
CA LYS A 125 4.20 1.12 15.76
C LYS A 125 3.13 0.07 16.07
N LYS A 126 1.86 0.36 15.74
CA LYS A 126 0.75 -0.57 15.91
C LYS A 126 0.88 -1.84 15.07
N LEU A 127 1.50 -1.76 13.89
CA LEU A 127 1.79 -2.94 13.08
C LEU A 127 2.78 -3.92 13.72
N LYS A 128 3.63 -3.47 14.68
CA LYS A 128 4.55 -4.37 15.38
C LYS A 128 3.80 -5.42 16.21
N GLU A 129 2.61 -5.08 16.70
CA GLU A 129 1.76 -5.94 17.52
C GLU A 129 1.13 -7.11 16.70
N ILE A 130 1.12 -7.00 15.36
CA ILE A 130 0.50 -8.00 14.49
C ILE A 130 1.50 -9.11 14.18
N LYS A 131 1.16 -10.33 14.60
CA LYS A 131 1.99 -11.53 14.40
C LYS A 131 1.83 -12.13 13.00
N ASP A 132 0.63 -12.11 12.41
CA ASP A 132 0.36 -12.65 11.08
C ASP A 132 1.05 -11.81 10.01
N LYS A 133 2.04 -12.42 9.33
CA LYS A 133 2.85 -11.73 8.32
C LYS A 133 2.03 -11.25 7.12
N LYS A 134 1.06 -12.04 6.65
CA LYS A 134 0.22 -11.66 5.50
C LYS A 134 -0.63 -10.44 5.84
N VAL A 135 -1.28 -10.45 7.01
CA VAL A 135 -2.06 -9.32 7.54
C VAL A 135 -1.17 -8.09 7.69
N LYS A 136 0.00 -8.25 8.32
CA LYS A 136 0.97 -7.16 8.51
C LYS A 136 1.42 -6.55 7.19
N ASP A 137 1.78 -7.36 6.21
CA ASP A 137 2.26 -6.89 4.91
C ASP A 137 1.13 -6.18 4.14
N PHE A 138 -0.10 -6.68 4.21
CA PHE A 138 -1.26 -6.01 3.62
C PHE A 138 -1.53 -4.65 4.27
N LEU A 139 -1.49 -4.55 5.58
CA LEU A 139 -1.67 -3.29 6.30
C LEU A 139 -0.53 -2.29 6.02
N LYS A 140 0.71 -2.76 5.84
CA LYS A 140 1.81 -1.90 5.35
C LYS A 140 1.50 -1.33 3.98
N LEU A 141 0.99 -2.16 3.06
CA LEU A 141 0.59 -1.69 1.73
C LEU A 141 -0.52 -0.63 1.81
N LEU A 142 -1.51 -0.82 2.69
CA LEU A 142 -2.56 0.16 2.93
C LEU A 142 -1.99 1.50 3.40
N ILE A 143 -1.10 1.49 4.39
CA ILE A 143 -0.46 2.71 4.91
C ILE A 143 0.34 3.40 3.79
N LEU A 144 1.14 2.67 3.02
CA LEU A 144 1.89 3.22 1.88
C LEU A 144 0.96 3.87 0.84
N ARG A 145 -0.18 3.25 0.55
CA ARG A 145 -1.15 3.79 -0.39
C ARG A 145 -1.81 5.06 0.14
N CYS A 146 -2.16 5.09 1.43
CA CYS A 146 -2.69 6.30 2.07
C CYS A 146 -1.67 7.44 2.03
N LEU A 147 -0.40 7.16 2.36
CA LEU A 147 0.67 8.14 2.28
C LEU A 147 0.85 8.70 0.87
N HIS A 148 0.90 7.82 -0.13
CA HIS A 148 1.02 8.24 -1.52
C HIS A 148 -0.16 9.12 -1.95
N SER A 149 -1.40 8.74 -1.62
CA SER A 149 -2.59 9.54 -1.93
C SER A 149 -2.55 10.90 -1.24
N THR A 150 -2.16 10.96 0.04
CA THR A 150 -2.09 12.20 0.81
C THR A 150 -1.03 13.16 0.26
N LEU A 151 0.12 12.63 -0.17
CA LEU A 151 1.21 13.44 -0.73
C LEU A 151 0.88 13.99 -2.11
N HIS A 152 0.17 13.21 -2.96
CA HIS A 152 -0.19 13.62 -4.32
C HIS A 152 -1.45 14.47 -4.39
N ASP A 153 -2.48 14.14 -3.59
CA ASP A 153 -3.79 14.79 -3.67
C ASP A 153 -3.92 16.03 -2.78
N LYS A 154 -2.87 16.38 -2.02
CA LYS A 154 -2.89 17.46 -1.01
C LYS A 154 -4.05 17.38 -0.01
N ARG A 155 -4.67 16.20 0.14
CA ARG A 155 -5.79 15.97 1.06
C ARG A 155 -5.28 15.56 2.45
N PRO A 156 -5.93 16.00 3.55
CA PRO A 156 -5.56 15.56 4.88
C PRO A 156 -5.78 14.06 5.07
N ILE A 157 -4.96 13.43 5.93
CA ILE A 157 -5.01 11.98 6.28
C ILE A 157 -6.38 11.54 6.85
N ALA A 158 -7.24 12.49 7.22
CA ALA A 158 -8.56 12.23 7.79
C ALA A 158 -9.53 11.45 6.87
N ASP A 159 -9.26 11.40 5.56
CA ASP A 159 -10.13 10.71 4.61
C ASP A 159 -9.88 9.18 4.51
N PHE A 160 -9.62 8.51 5.64
CA PHE A 160 -9.69 7.05 5.72
C PHE A 160 -11.07 6.48 5.30
N HIS A 161 -12.10 7.33 5.24
CA HIS A 161 -13.43 7.00 4.71
C HIS A 161 -13.44 6.62 3.22
N ILE A 162 -12.43 6.99 2.44
CA ILE A 162 -12.33 6.63 1.02
C ILE A 162 -12.12 5.12 0.83
N PHE A 163 -11.63 4.41 1.84
CA PHE A 163 -11.42 2.97 1.79
C PHE A 163 -12.71 2.15 1.75
N LYS A 164 -13.84 2.66 2.27
CA LYS A 164 -15.13 1.94 2.25
C LYS A 164 -15.76 1.81 0.86
N ARG A 165 -15.26 2.51 -0.16
CA ARG A 165 -15.91 2.55 -1.49
C ARG A 165 -15.25 1.69 -2.58
N LYS A 166 -14.16 0.95 -2.28
CA LYS A 166 -13.40 0.23 -3.32
C LYS A 166 -12.93 -1.19 -2.95
N ILE A 167 -13.52 -1.80 -1.92
CA ILE A 167 -13.33 -3.24 -1.63
C ILE A 167 -14.55 -4.03 -2.08
#